data_a229607322ca547e69111ce822b54fed
#
_entry.id   a229607322ca547e69111ce822b54fed
#
_cell.length_a   1.000
_cell.length_b   1.000
_cell.length_c   1.000
_cell.angle_alpha   90.00
_cell.angle_beta   90.00
_cell.angle_gamma   90.00
#
_symmetry.space_group_name_H-M   'P 1'
#
loop_
_entity.id
_entity.type
_entity.pdbx_description
1 polymer ?
#
loop_
_entity_poly.entity_id
_entity_poly.type
_entity_poly.pdbx_seq_one_letter_code
_entity_poly.pdbx_strand_id
1 'polypeptide(L)'
;KMILASASLPLIYDSTEVLGDKYIDGGMVDNTPIQPVYDEGCDIIIVVLLSKEVTIDRSLYPEAKLIIISPERLVENTLNGTLNLDADAKRIRINEGYNDTMNKLMPIVEMVKFIKEKEEEKANPRLYKAYNYSKKIVDKFISR
;
A
#
# COMPACT_ATOMS: atom_id res chain seq x y z
N LYS A 1 -21.28 -2.89 -8.46
CA LYS A 1 -21.14 -3.44 -9.83
C LYS A 1 -19.72 -3.22 -10.39
N MET A 2 -19.08 -2.03 -10.25
CA MET A 2 -17.71 -1.79 -10.75
C MET A 2 -16.67 -2.75 -10.18
N ILE A 3 -16.70 -3.04 -8.86
CA ILE A 3 -15.80 -4.02 -8.24
C ILE A 3 -16.01 -5.43 -8.84
N LEU A 4 -17.27 -5.80 -9.13
CA LEU A 4 -17.57 -7.08 -9.78
C LEU A 4 -17.06 -7.10 -11.22
N ALA A 5 -17.20 -6.02 -11.96
CA ALA A 5 -16.66 -5.86 -13.30
C ALA A 5 -15.12 -6.02 -13.31
N SER A 6 -14.44 -5.42 -12.33
CA SER A 6 -12.98 -5.56 -12.15
C SER A 6 -12.52 -6.98 -11.76
N ALA A 7 -13.44 -7.87 -11.41
CA ALA A 7 -13.17 -9.28 -11.11
C ALA A 7 -13.73 -10.23 -12.20
N SER A 8 -14.31 -9.69 -13.27
CA SER A 8 -14.89 -10.46 -14.37
C SER A 8 -13.81 -10.89 -15.37
N LEU A 9 -12.97 -11.86 -14.94
CA LEU A 9 -11.90 -12.45 -15.77
C LEU A 9 -12.51 -13.16 -16.97
N PRO A 10 -12.18 -12.77 -18.21
CA PRO A 10 -12.63 -13.46 -19.41
C PRO A 10 -12.30 -14.96 -19.36
N LEU A 11 -13.14 -15.79 -19.93
CA LEU A 11 -13.09 -17.25 -19.93
C LEU A 11 -13.48 -17.93 -18.61
N ILE A 12 -13.53 -17.19 -17.49
CA ILE A 12 -13.94 -17.72 -16.18
C ILE A 12 -15.30 -17.16 -15.80
N TYR A 13 -15.53 -15.87 -16.06
CA TYR A 13 -16.75 -15.15 -15.71
C TYR A 13 -17.31 -14.40 -16.93
N ASP A 14 -18.61 -14.23 -16.94
CA ASP A 14 -19.28 -13.35 -17.89
C ASP A 14 -18.95 -11.88 -17.60
N SER A 15 -19.04 -11.05 -18.65
CA SER A 15 -18.92 -9.61 -18.51
C SER A 15 -20.00 -9.05 -17.59
N THR A 16 -19.64 -8.07 -16.76
CA THR A 16 -20.58 -7.38 -15.87
C THR A 16 -21.17 -6.15 -16.56
N GLU A 17 -22.50 -6.06 -16.60
CA GLU A 17 -23.18 -4.88 -17.13
C GLU A 17 -23.26 -3.77 -16.09
N VAL A 18 -22.76 -2.57 -16.46
CA VAL A 18 -22.80 -1.36 -15.64
C VAL A 18 -23.27 -0.20 -16.53
N LEU A 19 -24.38 0.43 -16.16
CA LEU A 19 -24.97 1.58 -16.88
C LEU A 19 -25.26 1.31 -18.37
N GLY A 20 -25.52 0.06 -18.75
CA GLY A 20 -25.83 -0.32 -20.13
C GLY A 20 -24.63 -0.82 -20.94
N ASP A 21 -23.41 -0.63 -20.43
CA ASP A 21 -22.18 -1.12 -21.06
C ASP A 21 -21.67 -2.40 -20.39
N LYS A 22 -20.99 -3.24 -21.16
CA LYS A 22 -20.38 -4.49 -20.69
C LYS A 22 -18.92 -4.29 -20.36
N TYR A 23 -18.53 -4.65 -19.15
CA TYR A 23 -17.17 -4.55 -18.62
C TYR A 23 -16.60 -5.93 -18.30
N ILE A 24 -15.30 -6.04 -18.48
CA ILE A 24 -14.49 -7.20 -18.08
C ILE A 24 -13.38 -6.71 -17.11
N ASP A 25 -12.61 -7.65 -16.56
CA ASP A 25 -11.48 -7.33 -15.70
C ASP A 25 -10.45 -6.45 -16.42
N GLY A 26 -10.20 -5.27 -15.87
CA GLY A 26 -9.25 -4.29 -16.40
C GLY A 26 -7.80 -4.76 -16.34
N GLY A 27 -7.47 -5.73 -15.50
CA GLY A 27 -6.15 -6.35 -15.42
C GLY A 27 -5.67 -7.02 -16.70
N MET A 28 -6.59 -7.26 -17.65
CA MET A 28 -6.25 -7.74 -19.01
C MET A 28 -5.55 -6.67 -19.86
N VAL A 29 -5.75 -5.40 -19.55
CA VAL A 29 -5.17 -4.26 -20.28
C VAL A 29 -4.08 -3.61 -19.47
N ASP A 30 -4.37 -3.28 -18.22
CA ASP A 30 -3.43 -2.69 -17.27
C ASP A 30 -3.74 -3.18 -15.86
N ASN A 31 -2.90 -4.09 -15.36
CA ASN A 31 -3.07 -4.67 -14.01
C ASN A 31 -2.52 -3.77 -12.89
N THR A 32 -1.83 -2.69 -13.25
CA THR A 32 -1.26 -1.75 -12.29
C THR A 32 -1.44 -0.31 -12.79
N PRO A 33 -2.68 0.22 -12.80
CA PRO A 33 -3.02 1.47 -13.47
C PRO A 33 -2.51 2.69 -12.66
N ILE A 34 -1.23 3.01 -12.80
CA ILE A 34 -0.58 4.17 -12.14
C ILE A 34 -0.93 5.46 -12.88
N GLN A 35 -0.95 5.42 -14.22
CA GLN A 35 -1.12 6.61 -15.05
C GLN A 35 -2.37 7.43 -14.71
N PRO A 36 -3.57 6.85 -14.53
CA PRO A 36 -4.76 7.64 -14.17
C PRO A 36 -4.61 8.39 -12.85
N VAL A 37 -3.92 7.79 -11.86
CA VAL A 37 -3.68 8.43 -10.55
C VAL A 37 -2.64 9.55 -10.67
N TYR A 38 -1.63 9.35 -11.51
CA TYR A 38 -0.61 10.35 -11.80
C TYR A 38 -1.20 11.57 -12.51
N ASP A 39 -2.10 11.36 -13.47
CA ASP A 39 -2.78 12.41 -14.22
C ASP A 39 -3.69 13.28 -13.35
N GLU A 40 -4.19 12.75 -12.23
CA GLU A 40 -4.91 13.50 -11.19
C GLU A 40 -3.99 14.40 -10.33
N GLY A 41 -2.68 14.41 -10.58
CA GLY A 41 -1.71 15.27 -9.91
C GLY A 41 -1.33 14.83 -8.49
N CYS A 42 -1.34 13.53 -8.22
CA CYS A 42 -0.92 12.99 -6.93
C CYS A 42 0.61 13.04 -6.76
N ASP A 43 1.10 13.74 -5.74
CA ASP A 43 2.54 13.83 -5.41
C ASP A 43 3.10 12.51 -4.85
N ILE A 44 2.27 11.70 -4.18
CA ILE A 44 2.64 10.41 -3.62
C ILE A 44 1.65 9.35 -4.07
N ILE A 45 2.15 8.31 -4.71
CA ILE A 45 1.34 7.19 -5.18
C ILE A 45 1.84 5.91 -4.51
N ILE A 46 0.94 5.22 -3.79
CA ILE A 46 1.23 3.91 -3.20
C ILE A 46 0.76 2.85 -4.19
N VAL A 47 1.71 2.06 -4.67
CA VAL A 47 1.47 0.99 -5.64
C VAL A 47 1.59 -0.35 -4.93
N VAL A 48 0.52 -1.15 -4.95
CA VAL A 48 0.51 -2.51 -4.39
C VAL A 48 0.54 -3.51 -5.53
N LEU A 49 1.61 -4.29 -5.62
CA LEU A 49 1.82 -5.29 -6.66
C LEU A 49 1.39 -6.68 -6.20
N LEU A 50 0.84 -7.46 -7.10
CA LEU A 50 0.49 -8.86 -6.86
C LEU A 50 1.67 -9.82 -7.03
N SER A 51 2.72 -9.39 -7.73
CA SER A 51 3.94 -10.17 -7.97
C SER A 51 5.17 -9.29 -7.86
N LYS A 52 6.27 -9.86 -7.36
CA LYS A 52 7.59 -9.21 -7.33
C LYS A 52 8.27 -9.11 -8.70
N GLU A 53 7.77 -9.85 -9.69
CA GLU A 53 8.30 -9.85 -11.05
C GLU A 53 7.89 -8.61 -11.85
N VAL A 54 6.87 -7.89 -11.38
CA VAL A 54 6.42 -6.64 -12.00
C VAL A 54 7.40 -5.53 -11.70
N THR A 55 7.94 -4.94 -12.77
CA THR A 55 8.87 -3.80 -12.69
C THR A 55 8.14 -2.53 -13.09
N ILE A 56 8.21 -1.50 -12.25
CA ILE A 56 7.64 -0.19 -12.53
C ILE A 56 8.76 0.77 -12.98
N ASP A 57 8.63 1.31 -14.18
CA ASP A 57 9.52 2.36 -14.65
C ASP A 57 9.14 3.71 -14.00
N ARG A 58 9.92 4.09 -12.99
CA ARG A 58 9.71 5.34 -12.24
C ARG A 58 9.98 6.59 -13.07
N SER A 59 10.70 6.49 -14.16
CA SER A 59 11.01 7.63 -15.03
C SER A 59 9.78 8.17 -15.77
N LEU A 60 8.72 7.36 -15.86
CA LEU A 60 7.44 7.77 -16.43
C LEU A 60 6.63 8.70 -15.50
N TYR A 61 6.99 8.78 -14.21
CA TYR A 61 6.27 9.52 -13.18
C TYR A 61 7.20 10.47 -12.41
N PRO A 62 7.88 11.42 -13.10
CA PRO A 62 8.95 12.23 -12.50
C PRO A 62 8.48 13.16 -11.39
N GLU A 63 7.23 13.59 -11.40
CA GLU A 63 6.66 14.51 -10.41
C GLU A 63 6.03 13.80 -9.22
N ALA A 64 5.88 12.45 -9.27
CA ALA A 64 5.31 11.68 -8.19
C ALA A 64 6.32 10.78 -7.49
N LYS A 65 6.19 10.67 -6.17
CA LYS A 65 6.93 9.69 -5.37
C LYS A 65 6.17 8.37 -5.32
N LEU A 66 6.69 7.34 -5.99
CA LEU A 66 6.11 6.01 -5.94
C LEU A 66 6.61 5.23 -4.72
N ILE A 67 5.69 4.77 -3.86
CA ILE A 67 5.93 3.83 -2.77
C ILE A 67 5.41 2.47 -3.23
N ILE A 68 6.32 1.57 -3.61
CA ILE A 68 5.95 0.27 -4.16
C ILE A 68 5.98 -0.77 -3.03
N ILE A 69 4.85 -1.43 -2.82
CA ILE A 69 4.67 -2.58 -1.93
C ILE A 69 4.53 -3.80 -2.82
N SER A 70 5.47 -4.72 -2.74
CA SER A 70 5.50 -5.96 -3.51
C SER A 70 5.69 -7.15 -2.59
N PRO A 71 5.18 -8.34 -2.93
CA PRO A 71 5.39 -9.54 -2.16
C PRO A 71 6.89 -9.86 -2.04
N GLU A 72 7.40 -10.03 -0.82
CA GLU A 72 8.81 -10.42 -0.60
C GLU A 72 9.00 -11.93 -0.68
N ARG A 73 8.07 -12.71 -0.13
CA ARG A 73 8.18 -14.16 0.07
C ARG A 73 7.33 -15.00 -0.87
N LEU A 74 6.22 -14.44 -1.38
CA LEU A 74 5.35 -15.19 -2.28
C LEU A 74 6.02 -15.39 -3.65
N VAL A 75 6.33 -16.64 -3.97
CA VAL A 75 6.97 -17.07 -5.23
C VAL A 75 5.94 -17.72 -6.16
N GLU A 76 4.66 -17.58 -5.89
CA GLU A 76 3.61 -18.22 -6.68
C GLU A 76 3.42 -17.49 -8.02
N ASN A 77 3.25 -18.27 -9.09
CA ASN A 77 2.86 -17.74 -10.40
C ASN A 77 1.50 -17.07 -10.27
N THR A 78 1.31 -15.94 -10.93
CA THR A 78 0.10 -15.10 -10.86
C THR A 78 -1.19 -15.93 -11.05
N LEU A 79 -1.19 -16.92 -11.93
CA LEU A 79 -2.34 -17.78 -12.17
C LEU A 79 -2.62 -18.76 -11.01
N ASN A 80 -1.61 -19.45 -10.50
CA ASN A 80 -1.78 -20.41 -9.41
C ASN A 80 -1.98 -19.72 -8.06
N GLY A 81 -1.40 -18.54 -7.88
CA GLY A 81 -1.55 -17.75 -6.69
C GLY A 81 -2.90 -17.06 -6.59
N THR A 82 -3.30 -16.29 -7.60
CA THR A 82 -4.53 -15.47 -7.59
C THR A 82 -5.79 -16.35 -7.62
N LEU A 83 -5.75 -17.48 -8.31
CA LEU A 83 -6.89 -18.39 -8.46
C LEU A 83 -6.95 -19.49 -7.38
N ASN A 84 -5.97 -19.59 -6.49
CA ASN A 84 -6.03 -20.52 -5.39
C ASN A 84 -7.01 -20.03 -4.32
N LEU A 85 -8.18 -20.67 -4.24
CA LEU A 85 -9.26 -20.34 -3.33
C LEU A 85 -9.15 -21.04 -1.96
N ASP A 86 -8.08 -21.79 -1.72
CA ASP A 86 -7.84 -22.46 -0.43
C ASP A 86 -7.79 -21.46 0.74
N ALA A 87 -8.43 -21.82 1.85
CA ALA A 87 -8.60 -20.93 3.00
C ALA A 87 -7.26 -20.61 3.69
N ASP A 88 -6.37 -21.60 3.80
CA ASP A 88 -5.06 -21.42 4.43
C ASP A 88 -4.13 -20.60 3.54
N ALA A 89 -4.15 -20.84 2.21
CA ALA A 89 -3.42 -20.04 1.26
C ALA A 89 -3.86 -18.55 1.30
N LYS A 90 -5.16 -18.28 1.41
CA LYS A 90 -5.67 -16.91 1.58
C LYS A 90 -5.18 -16.26 2.86
N ARG A 91 -5.20 -16.98 3.99
CA ARG A 91 -4.72 -16.48 5.28
C ARG A 91 -3.23 -16.13 5.24
N ILE A 92 -2.42 -17.00 4.63
CA ILE A 92 -0.99 -16.76 4.45
C ILE A 92 -0.78 -15.48 3.64
N ARG A 93 -1.48 -15.30 2.51
CA ARG A 93 -1.33 -14.09 1.67
C ARG A 93 -1.75 -12.81 2.39
N ILE A 94 -2.82 -12.85 3.18
CA ILE A 94 -3.26 -11.69 3.98
C ILE A 94 -2.16 -11.32 4.98
N ASN A 95 -1.58 -12.30 5.68
CA ASN A 95 -0.51 -12.05 6.65
C ASN A 95 0.77 -11.54 5.98
N GLU A 96 1.18 -12.13 4.86
CA GLU A 96 2.36 -11.67 4.11
C GLU A 96 2.15 -10.25 3.58
N GLY A 97 1.00 -9.95 2.96
CA GLY A 97 0.69 -8.60 2.49
C GLY A 97 0.66 -7.56 3.62
N TYR A 98 0.18 -7.93 4.81
CA TYR A 98 0.26 -7.08 6.00
C TYR A 98 1.72 -6.83 6.40
N ASN A 99 2.54 -7.87 6.49
CA ASN A 99 3.94 -7.76 6.87
C ASN A 99 4.74 -6.93 5.86
N ASP A 100 4.57 -7.19 4.56
CA ASP A 100 5.24 -6.44 3.49
C ASP A 100 4.88 -4.95 3.55
N THR A 101 3.60 -4.64 3.80
CA THR A 101 3.12 -3.27 3.97
C THR A 101 3.75 -2.61 5.21
N MET A 102 3.74 -3.28 6.35
CA MET A 102 4.31 -2.76 7.59
C MET A 102 5.81 -2.53 7.45
N ASN A 103 6.56 -3.49 6.89
CA ASN A 103 8.00 -3.36 6.66
C ASN A 103 8.32 -2.16 5.74
N LYS A 104 7.46 -1.88 4.78
CA LYS A 104 7.67 -0.78 3.84
C LYS A 104 7.28 0.58 4.39
N LEU A 105 6.15 0.67 5.10
CA LEU A 105 5.58 1.95 5.53
C LEU A 105 6.06 2.38 6.91
N MET A 106 6.33 1.46 7.85
CA MET A 106 6.73 1.84 9.22
C MET A 106 7.99 2.72 9.28
N PRO A 107 9.07 2.43 8.54
CA PRO A 107 10.24 3.31 8.53
C PRO A 107 9.91 4.74 8.06
N ILE A 108 8.99 4.88 7.11
CA ILE A 108 8.54 6.19 6.61
C ILE A 108 7.75 6.92 7.69
N VAL A 109 6.83 6.23 8.36
CA VAL A 109 6.02 6.78 9.46
C VAL A 109 6.91 7.24 10.61
N GLU A 110 7.90 6.43 11.00
CA GLU A 110 8.86 6.76 12.06
C GLU A 110 9.70 7.98 11.69
N MET A 111 10.16 8.06 10.45
CA MET A 111 10.90 9.22 9.95
C MET A 111 10.04 10.50 9.98
N VAL A 112 8.79 10.43 9.55
CA VAL A 112 7.87 11.58 9.59
C VAL A 112 7.60 12.02 11.03
N LYS A 113 7.40 11.08 11.95
CA LYS A 113 7.25 11.40 13.38
C LYS A 113 8.47 12.09 13.92
N PHE A 114 9.67 11.57 13.63
CA PHE A 114 10.93 12.18 14.07
C PHE A 114 11.09 13.60 13.52
N ILE A 115 10.77 13.83 12.24
CA ILE A 115 10.84 15.18 11.63
C ILE A 115 9.90 16.13 12.36
N LYS A 116 8.64 15.74 12.58
CA LYS A 116 7.65 16.56 13.31
C LYS A 116 8.12 16.89 14.73
N GLU A 117 8.63 15.90 15.46
CA GLU A 117 9.18 16.12 16.81
C GLU A 117 10.32 17.13 16.79
N LYS A 118 11.19 17.10 15.78
CA LYS A 118 12.28 18.07 15.62
C LYS A 118 11.80 19.46 15.24
N GLU A 119 10.76 19.58 14.45
CA GLU A 119 10.13 20.85 14.12
C GLU A 119 9.48 21.49 15.35
N GLU A 120 8.74 20.71 16.15
CA GLU A 120 8.14 21.16 17.40
C GLU A 120 9.19 21.57 18.42
N GLU A 121 10.30 20.82 18.53
CA GLU A 121 11.45 21.18 19.40
C GLU A 121 12.03 22.54 19.01
N LYS A 122 12.19 22.79 17.71
CA LYS A 122 12.71 24.06 17.18
C LYS A 122 11.73 25.23 17.40
N ALA A 123 10.43 24.97 17.18
CA ALA A 123 9.39 26.00 17.31
C ALA A 123 9.17 26.43 18.75
N ASN A 124 9.26 25.54 19.73
CA ASN A 124 9.07 25.86 21.15
C ASN A 124 9.93 24.99 22.07
N PRO A 125 11.24 25.28 22.20
CA PRO A 125 12.17 24.42 22.91
C PRO A 125 11.85 24.26 24.42
N ARG A 126 11.22 25.26 25.04
CA ARG A 126 10.88 25.21 26.49
C ARG A 126 9.69 24.26 26.73
N LEU A 127 8.62 24.38 25.95
CA LEU A 127 7.45 23.50 26.07
C LEU A 127 7.79 22.06 25.70
N TYR A 128 8.58 21.86 24.66
CA TYR A 128 9.04 20.54 24.24
C TYR A 128 9.85 19.83 25.35
N LYS A 129 10.78 20.53 26.00
CA LYS A 129 11.54 19.98 27.14
C LYS A 129 10.65 19.64 28.34
N ALA A 130 9.68 20.49 28.66
CA ALA A 130 8.75 20.24 29.76
C ALA A 130 7.83 19.02 29.46
N TYR A 131 7.32 18.92 28.25
CA TYR A 131 6.52 17.77 27.79
C TYR A 131 7.30 16.45 27.88
N ASN A 132 8.51 16.41 27.34
CA ASN A 132 9.33 15.19 27.36
C ASN A 132 9.78 14.81 28.78
N TYR A 133 9.96 15.77 29.67
CA TYR A 133 10.23 15.49 31.06
C TYR A 133 9.03 14.84 31.75
N SER A 134 7.82 15.38 31.56
CA SER A 134 6.57 14.79 32.08
C SER A 134 6.28 13.40 31.53
N LYS A 135 6.49 13.21 30.23
CA LYS A 135 6.33 11.91 29.56
C LYS A 135 7.25 10.85 30.16
N LYS A 136 8.55 11.16 30.36
CA LYS A 136 9.49 10.22 31.02
C LYS A 136 9.07 9.81 32.41
N ILE A 137 8.47 10.73 33.17
CA ILE A 137 7.94 10.43 34.50
C ILE A 137 6.77 9.46 34.39
N VAL A 138 5.79 9.73 33.52
CA VAL A 138 4.61 8.90 33.32
C VAL A 138 5.01 7.48 32.85
N ASP A 139 5.90 7.38 31.84
CA ASP A 139 6.38 6.10 31.32
C ASP A 139 7.05 5.25 32.42
N LYS A 140 7.77 5.88 33.34
CA LYS A 140 8.39 5.19 34.46
C LYS A 140 7.39 4.67 35.51
N PHE A 141 6.20 5.28 35.61
CA PHE A 141 5.11 4.81 36.49
C PHE A 141 4.28 3.70 35.86
N ILE A 142 4.12 3.69 34.53
CA ILE A 142 3.35 2.69 33.79
C ILE A 142 4.14 1.38 33.58
N SER A 143 5.48 1.44 33.52
CA SER A 143 6.37 0.30 33.31
C SER A 143 6.72 -0.50 34.61
N ARG A 144 6.03 -0.21 35.71
CA ARG A 144 6.08 -0.97 36.96
C ARG A 144 4.77 -1.72 37.20
#